data_40b4480aad281617ce372aed7fdaee9f
#
_entry.id   40b4480aad281617ce372aed7fdaee9f
#
_cell.length_a   1.000
_cell.length_b   1.000
_cell.length_c   1.000
_cell.angle_alpha   90.00
_cell.angle_beta   90.00
_cell.angle_gamma   90.00
#
_symmetry.space_group_name_H-M   'P 1'
#
loop_
_entity.id
_entity.type
_entity.pdbx_description
1 polymer ?
#
loop_
_entity_poly.entity_id
_entity_poly.type
_entity_poly.pdbx_seq_one_letter_code
_entity_poly.pdbx_strand_id
1 'polypeptide(L)'
;MKFNEMTYTRPDIDALLARCRELAAKAAAAPDGDALVRLYYEQSEAFAEYNTAANLANIHYTCDTRDAYWKVEQDFFDANGPAVTNASVEISRAFLANPHVDALTEKFGTTCVAGMN
;
A
#
# COMPACT_ATOMS: atom_id res chain seq x y z
N MET A 1 6.89 0.56 -21.70
CA MET A 1 8.22 0.53 -21.05
C MET A 1 8.52 -0.88 -20.57
N LYS A 2 9.70 -1.38 -20.88
CA LYS A 2 10.14 -2.68 -20.35
C LYS A 2 10.61 -2.51 -18.92
N PHE A 3 10.48 -3.55 -18.09
CA PHE A 3 10.83 -3.44 -16.68
C PHE A 3 12.31 -3.08 -16.46
N ASN A 4 13.22 -3.49 -17.33
CA ASN A 4 14.65 -3.15 -17.22
C ASN A 4 14.96 -1.69 -17.56
N GLU A 5 13.99 -0.96 -18.09
CA GLU A 5 14.09 0.47 -18.36
C GLU A 5 13.52 1.31 -17.20
N MET A 6 12.85 0.66 -16.24
CA MET A 6 12.24 1.35 -15.10
C MET A 6 13.30 1.64 -14.03
N THR A 7 13.28 2.86 -13.51
CA THR A 7 14.18 3.23 -12.41
C THR A 7 13.69 2.61 -11.11
N TYR A 8 14.57 1.84 -10.45
CA TYR A 8 14.29 1.30 -9.14
C TYR A 8 14.76 2.29 -8.06
N THR A 9 13.89 2.59 -7.10
CA THR A 9 14.22 3.36 -5.92
C THR A 9 13.70 2.61 -4.70
N ARG A 10 14.59 2.36 -3.72
CA ARG A 10 14.17 1.73 -2.46
C ARG A 10 13.20 2.66 -1.75
N PRO A 11 12.00 2.16 -1.37
CA PRO A 11 11.04 3.02 -0.69
C PRO A 11 11.48 3.38 0.73
N ASP A 12 11.08 4.57 1.17
CA ASP A 12 11.28 5.00 2.56
C ASP A 12 10.16 4.41 3.41
N ILE A 13 10.46 3.34 4.13
CA ILE A 13 9.47 2.61 4.93
C ILE A 13 8.96 3.46 6.08
N ASP A 14 9.83 4.22 6.75
CA ASP A 14 9.41 5.07 7.86
C ASP A 14 8.43 6.14 7.42
N ALA A 15 8.68 6.75 6.26
CA ALA A 15 7.78 7.73 5.67
C ALA A 15 6.44 7.08 5.28
N LEU A 16 6.48 5.88 4.70
CA LEU A 16 5.27 5.15 4.33
C LEU A 16 4.43 4.82 5.56
N LEU A 17 5.06 4.31 6.62
CA LEU A 17 4.33 3.96 7.85
C LEU A 17 3.73 5.19 8.53
N ALA A 18 4.45 6.33 8.51
CA ALA A 18 3.92 7.59 9.03
C ALA A 18 2.70 8.05 8.25
N ARG A 19 2.75 7.94 6.91
CA ARG A 19 1.62 8.26 6.05
C ARG A 19 0.44 7.34 6.30
N CYS A 20 0.69 6.05 6.53
CA CYS A 20 -0.36 5.09 6.85
C CYS A 20 -1.07 5.44 8.15
N ARG A 21 -0.34 5.83 9.18
CA ARG A 21 -0.94 6.26 10.45
C ARG A 21 -1.81 7.50 10.24
N GLU A 22 -1.36 8.45 9.45
CA GLU A 22 -2.12 9.65 9.12
C GLU A 22 -3.39 9.30 8.35
N LEU A 23 -3.30 8.42 7.35
CA LEU A 23 -4.45 7.98 6.57
C LEU A 23 -5.48 7.24 7.43
N ALA A 24 -5.02 6.38 8.34
CA ALA A 24 -5.91 5.66 9.24
C ALA A 24 -6.67 6.64 10.16
N ALA A 25 -5.97 7.63 10.70
CA ALA A 25 -6.61 8.64 11.55
C ALA A 25 -7.64 9.46 10.77
N LYS A 26 -7.31 9.86 9.55
CA LYS A 26 -8.22 10.61 8.68
C LYS A 26 -9.44 9.76 8.28
N ALA A 27 -9.23 8.48 7.99
CA ALA A 27 -10.31 7.58 7.62
C ALA A 27 -11.29 7.40 8.78
N ALA A 28 -10.79 7.26 10.00
CA ALA A 28 -11.63 7.13 11.17
C ALA A 28 -12.45 8.40 11.42
N ALA A 29 -11.90 9.57 11.09
CA ALA A 29 -12.51 10.88 11.36
C ALA A 29 -13.24 11.47 10.14
N ALA A 30 -13.26 10.78 8.99
CA ALA A 30 -13.87 11.32 7.77
C ALA A 30 -15.33 11.67 7.99
N PRO A 31 -15.76 12.90 7.66
CA PRO A 31 -17.10 13.39 7.99
C PRO A 31 -18.18 12.91 7.04
N ASP A 32 -17.82 12.43 5.85
CA ASP A 32 -18.78 11.99 4.84
C ASP A 32 -18.16 10.96 3.88
N GLY A 33 -19.00 10.43 2.97
CA GLY A 33 -18.55 9.42 2.02
C GLY A 33 -17.55 9.93 0.98
N ASP A 34 -17.68 11.19 0.57
CA ASP A 34 -16.75 11.79 -0.41
C ASP A 34 -15.35 11.88 0.17
N ALA A 35 -15.22 12.22 1.46
CA ALA A 35 -13.94 12.25 2.15
C ALA A 35 -13.31 10.84 2.19
N LEU A 36 -14.10 9.81 2.46
CA LEU A 36 -13.62 8.42 2.44
C LEU A 36 -13.15 8.00 1.06
N VAL A 37 -13.87 8.35 0.00
CA VAL A 37 -13.48 8.02 -1.37
C VAL A 37 -12.12 8.67 -1.70
N ARG A 38 -11.94 9.92 -1.35
CA ARG A 38 -10.65 10.62 -1.57
C ARG A 38 -9.52 9.94 -0.80
N LEU A 39 -9.76 9.54 0.44
CA LEU A 39 -8.75 8.86 1.26
C LEU A 39 -8.40 7.48 0.67
N TYR A 40 -9.37 6.79 0.09
CA TYR A 40 -9.10 5.52 -0.59
C TYR A 40 -8.14 5.71 -1.77
N TYR A 41 -8.32 6.77 -2.57
CA TYR A 41 -7.40 7.09 -3.65
C TYR A 41 -6.01 7.44 -3.11
N GLU A 42 -5.93 8.22 -2.04
CA GLU A 42 -4.64 8.56 -1.41
C GLU A 42 -3.91 7.33 -0.90
N GLN A 43 -4.63 6.38 -0.29
CA GLN A 43 -4.08 5.11 0.15
C GLN A 43 -3.52 4.32 -1.03
N SER A 44 -4.28 4.24 -2.12
CA SER A 44 -3.85 3.52 -3.33
C SER A 44 -2.57 4.11 -3.90
N GLU A 45 -2.46 5.44 -3.94
CA GLU A 45 -1.24 6.11 -4.40
C GLU A 45 -0.05 5.83 -3.49
N ALA A 46 -0.26 5.87 -2.16
CA ALA A 46 0.80 5.64 -1.20
C ALA A 46 1.40 4.25 -1.34
N PHE A 47 0.56 3.23 -1.55
CA PHE A 47 1.03 1.86 -1.71
C PHE A 47 1.52 1.54 -3.11
N ALA A 48 1.10 2.28 -4.14
CA ALA A 48 1.48 2.01 -5.52
C ALA A 48 3.00 2.10 -5.71
N GLU A 49 3.66 3.10 -5.16
CA GLU A 49 5.11 3.25 -5.26
C GLU A 49 5.83 2.12 -4.55
N TYR A 50 5.36 1.75 -3.35
CA TYR A 50 5.93 0.63 -2.60
C TYR A 50 5.76 -0.68 -3.37
N ASN A 51 4.57 -0.95 -3.89
CA ASN A 51 4.29 -2.19 -4.62
C ASN A 51 5.10 -2.27 -5.90
N THR A 52 5.27 -1.17 -6.62
CA THR A 52 6.09 -1.13 -7.83
C THR A 52 7.55 -1.47 -7.51
N ALA A 53 8.11 -0.86 -6.45
CA ALA A 53 9.48 -1.13 -6.04
C ALA A 53 9.66 -2.58 -5.60
N ALA A 54 8.72 -3.13 -4.82
CA ALA A 54 8.78 -4.51 -4.37
C ALA A 54 8.72 -5.49 -5.55
N ASN A 55 7.86 -5.21 -6.53
CA ASN A 55 7.75 -6.05 -7.71
C ASN A 55 9.02 -6.00 -8.56
N LEU A 56 9.62 -4.82 -8.75
CA LEU A 56 10.88 -4.68 -9.48
C LEU A 56 12.00 -5.46 -8.82
N ALA A 57 12.13 -5.34 -7.50
CA ALA A 57 13.15 -6.07 -6.74
C ALA A 57 12.96 -7.58 -6.89
N ASN A 58 11.72 -8.06 -6.79
CA ASN A 58 11.41 -9.48 -6.92
C ASN A 58 11.70 -10.00 -8.33
N ILE A 59 11.35 -9.23 -9.37
CA ILE A 59 11.60 -9.62 -10.76
C ILE A 59 13.11 -9.73 -11.01
N HIS A 60 13.88 -8.73 -10.60
CA HIS A 60 15.34 -8.74 -10.79
C HIS A 60 16.00 -9.88 -10.03
N TYR A 61 15.60 -10.09 -8.77
CA TYR A 61 16.13 -11.19 -7.97
C TYR A 61 15.80 -12.55 -8.59
N THR A 62 14.58 -12.72 -9.09
CA THR A 62 14.13 -13.96 -9.71
C THR A 62 14.90 -14.23 -11.01
N CYS A 63 15.22 -13.18 -11.79
CA CYS A 63 15.98 -13.33 -13.03
C CYS A 63 17.45 -13.67 -12.79
N ASP A 64 18.05 -13.19 -11.70
CA ASP A 64 19.42 -13.54 -11.33
C ASP A 64 19.57 -13.58 -9.81
N THR A 65 19.39 -14.78 -9.24
CA THR A 65 19.49 -15.00 -7.80
C THR A 65 20.92 -14.87 -7.26
N ARG A 66 21.91 -14.77 -8.15
CA ARG A 66 23.32 -14.61 -7.76
C ARG A 66 23.72 -13.16 -7.61
N ASP A 67 22.88 -12.21 -8.04
CA ASP A 67 23.17 -10.79 -7.91
C ASP A 67 23.00 -10.36 -6.45
N ALA A 68 24.10 -9.99 -5.82
CA ALA A 68 24.10 -9.61 -4.42
C ALA A 68 23.26 -8.35 -4.16
N TYR A 69 23.23 -7.42 -5.10
CA TYR A 69 22.43 -6.20 -4.94
C TYR A 69 20.94 -6.52 -4.81
N TRP A 70 20.41 -7.32 -5.73
CA TRP A 70 18.97 -7.65 -5.71
C TRP A 70 18.61 -8.59 -4.56
N LYS A 71 19.56 -9.41 -4.11
CA LYS A 71 19.37 -10.23 -2.91
C LYS A 71 19.17 -9.34 -1.68
N VAL A 72 19.96 -8.30 -1.54
CA VAL A 72 19.84 -7.34 -0.43
C VAL A 72 18.50 -6.61 -0.50
N GLU A 73 18.09 -6.19 -1.71
CA GLU A 73 16.80 -5.51 -1.88
C GLU A 73 15.62 -6.45 -1.58
N GLN A 74 15.68 -7.70 -2.00
CA GLN A 74 14.65 -8.68 -1.68
C GLN A 74 14.57 -8.91 -0.16
N ASP A 75 15.69 -9.04 0.51
CA ASP A 75 15.74 -9.18 1.96
C ASP A 75 15.15 -7.96 2.68
N PHE A 76 15.38 -6.77 2.14
CA PHE A 76 14.78 -5.54 2.66
C PHE A 76 13.25 -5.61 2.64
N PHE A 77 12.65 -6.04 1.52
CA PHE A 77 11.20 -6.17 1.43
C PHE A 77 10.66 -7.30 2.30
N ASP A 78 11.40 -8.40 2.41
CA ASP A 78 11.00 -9.51 3.30
C ASP A 78 10.98 -9.07 4.77
N ALA A 79 11.96 -8.25 5.17
CA ALA A 79 12.05 -7.75 6.54
C ALA A 79 10.96 -6.72 6.86
N ASN A 80 10.58 -5.88 5.90
CA ASN A 80 9.65 -4.77 6.11
C ASN A 80 8.21 -5.09 5.74
N GLY A 81 7.99 -6.17 4.98
CA GLY A 81 6.66 -6.56 4.52
C GLY A 81 5.62 -6.69 5.62
N PRO A 82 5.92 -7.38 6.74
CA PRO A 82 4.95 -7.51 7.84
C PRO A 82 4.48 -6.17 8.41
N ALA A 83 5.40 -5.20 8.58
CA ALA A 83 5.04 -3.88 9.10
C ALA A 83 4.12 -3.13 8.13
N VAL A 84 4.41 -3.20 6.82
CA VAL A 84 3.59 -2.58 5.78
C VAL A 84 2.22 -3.23 5.71
N THR A 85 2.16 -4.56 5.79
CA THR A 85 0.90 -5.30 5.81
C THR A 85 0.05 -4.92 7.01
N ASN A 86 0.66 -4.82 8.20
CA ASN A 86 -0.05 -4.42 9.42
C ASN A 86 -0.60 -3.00 9.29
N ALA A 87 0.17 -2.09 8.71
CA ALA A 87 -0.29 -0.71 8.48
C ALA A 87 -1.49 -0.68 7.52
N SER A 88 -1.46 -1.49 6.47
CA SER A 88 -2.59 -1.62 5.54
C SER A 88 -3.84 -2.14 6.24
N VAL A 89 -3.70 -3.14 7.11
CA VAL A 89 -4.81 -3.69 7.90
C VAL A 89 -5.42 -2.62 8.81
N GLU A 90 -4.59 -1.79 9.45
CA GLU A 90 -5.08 -0.72 10.32
C GLU A 90 -5.88 0.33 9.55
N ILE A 91 -5.43 0.69 8.35
CA ILE A 91 -6.17 1.60 7.48
C ILE A 91 -7.53 0.98 7.11
N SER A 92 -7.54 -0.28 6.70
CA SER A 92 -8.77 -1.00 6.34
C SER A 92 -9.76 -1.03 7.51
N ARG A 93 -9.28 -1.28 8.72
CA ARG A 93 -10.13 -1.26 9.93
C ARG A 93 -10.74 0.13 10.15
N ALA A 94 -9.97 1.19 9.92
CA ALA A 94 -10.47 2.56 10.05
C ALA A 94 -11.58 2.85 9.04
N PHE A 95 -11.43 2.41 7.79
CA PHE A 95 -12.47 2.53 6.77
C PHE A 95 -13.72 1.76 7.19
N LEU A 96 -13.58 0.50 7.62
CA LEU A 96 -14.72 -0.34 7.99
C LEU A 96 -15.46 0.20 9.21
N ALA A 97 -14.75 0.85 10.13
CA ALA A 97 -15.35 1.43 11.33
C ALA A 97 -16.09 2.74 11.07
N ASN A 98 -15.85 3.39 9.93
CA ASN A 98 -16.50 4.66 9.61
C ASN A 98 -17.95 4.41 9.17
N PRO A 99 -18.95 5.18 9.69
CA PRO A 99 -20.35 4.97 9.31
C PRO A 99 -20.65 5.26 7.83
N HIS A 100 -19.74 5.93 7.13
CA HIS A 100 -19.89 6.26 5.70
C HIS A 100 -19.23 5.25 4.76
N VAL A 101 -18.79 4.10 5.26
CA VAL A 101 -18.07 3.09 4.48
C VAL A 101 -18.86 2.60 3.25
N ASP A 102 -20.19 2.67 3.28
CA ASP A 102 -21.03 2.28 2.15
C ASP A 102 -20.75 3.10 0.88
N ALA A 103 -20.20 4.31 1.03
CA ALA A 103 -19.79 5.14 -0.11
C ALA A 103 -18.72 4.45 -0.95
N LEU A 104 -17.84 3.65 -0.32
CA LEU A 104 -16.83 2.88 -1.03
C LEU A 104 -17.45 1.77 -1.86
N THR A 105 -18.48 1.11 -1.32
CA THR A 105 -19.24 0.09 -2.04
C THR A 105 -19.95 0.69 -3.25
N GLU A 106 -20.57 1.86 -3.09
CA GLU A 106 -21.26 2.56 -4.18
C GLU A 106 -20.30 2.98 -5.28
N LYS A 107 -19.10 3.45 -4.93
CA LYS A 107 -18.12 3.95 -5.89
C LYS A 107 -17.33 2.83 -6.58
N PHE A 108 -16.90 1.82 -5.83
CA PHE A 108 -15.95 0.81 -6.28
C PHE A 108 -16.53 -0.60 -6.37
N GLY A 109 -17.76 -0.81 -5.90
CA GLY A 109 -18.39 -2.12 -5.87
C GLY A 109 -18.15 -2.87 -4.55
N THR A 110 -18.84 -3.98 -4.39
CA THR A 110 -18.81 -4.76 -3.13
C THR A 110 -17.46 -5.38 -2.83
N THR A 111 -16.65 -5.67 -3.87
CA THR A 111 -15.32 -6.29 -3.71
C THR A 111 -14.35 -5.41 -2.94
N CYS A 112 -14.47 -4.09 -3.06
CA CYS A 112 -13.61 -3.14 -2.36
C CYS A 112 -13.71 -3.31 -0.84
N VAL A 113 -14.92 -3.30 -0.29
CA VAL A 113 -15.16 -3.43 1.15
C VAL A 113 -14.93 -4.87 1.61
N ALA A 114 -15.32 -5.85 0.80
CA ALA A 114 -15.10 -7.26 1.11
C ALA A 114 -13.60 -7.58 1.25
N GLY A 115 -12.76 -6.95 0.42
CA GLY A 115 -11.31 -7.14 0.49
C GLY A 115 -10.65 -6.54 1.74
N MET A 116 -11.36 -5.67 2.46
CA MET A 116 -10.85 -5.07 3.70
C MET A 116 -11.09 -5.94 4.94
N ASN A 117 -11.95 -6.93 4.81
CA ASN A 117 -12.31 -7.83 5.92
C ASN A 117 -11.29 -8.95 6.12
#